data_38d9cb5905480305ac10b507dc736f1f
#
_entry.id   38d9cb5905480305ac10b507dc736f1f
#
_cell.length_a   1.000
_cell.length_b   1.000
_cell.length_c   1.000
_cell.angle_alpha   90.00
_cell.angle_beta   90.00
_cell.angle_gamma   90.00
#
_symmetry.space_group_name_H-M   'P 1'
#
loop_
_entity.id
_entity.type
_entity.pdbx_description
1 polymer ?
#
loop_
_entity_poly.entity_id
_entity_poly.type
_entity_poly.pdbx_seq_one_letter_code
_entity_poly.pdbx_strand_id
1 'polypeptide(L)'
;MKSLRRTLEAKQLRPLQKITTLNPWIEGSFVSTSRFCGKKNCACHHGGSKHPVFYVTWKEKGKTVSLYVPRKLENDVRRWVQNYQKLKELIREVSDIQKQIIRLREDKP
;
A
#
# COMPACT_ATOMS: atom_id res chain seq x y z
N MET A 1 -9.22 -32.61 22.19
CA MET A 1 -8.11 -31.75 21.76
C MET A 1 -8.50 -30.90 20.55
N LYS A 2 -8.10 -29.65 20.56
CA LYS A 2 -8.30 -28.81 19.39
C LYS A 2 -7.35 -29.28 18.28
N SER A 3 -7.82 -29.39 17.05
CA SER A 3 -6.96 -29.73 15.95
C SER A 3 -6.00 -28.57 15.66
N LEU A 4 -4.85 -28.88 15.10
CA LEU A 4 -3.89 -27.86 14.67
C LEU A 4 -4.50 -26.98 13.60
N ARG A 5 -5.34 -27.56 12.75
CA ARG A 5 -6.04 -26.79 11.72
C ARG A 5 -6.90 -25.69 12.32
N ARG A 6 -7.72 -26.02 13.35
CA ARG A 6 -8.55 -25.02 14.02
C ARG A 6 -7.73 -23.91 14.65
N THR A 7 -6.58 -24.26 15.23
CA THR A 7 -5.67 -23.28 15.80
C THR A 7 -5.17 -22.32 14.73
N LEU A 8 -4.79 -22.84 13.56
CA LEU A 8 -4.34 -22.00 12.45
C LEU A 8 -5.48 -21.16 11.90
N GLU A 9 -6.68 -21.70 11.77
CA GLU A 9 -7.84 -20.93 11.32
C GLU A 9 -8.13 -19.77 12.28
N ALA A 10 -8.01 -20.02 13.58
CA ALA A 10 -8.17 -18.96 14.57
C ALA A 10 -7.11 -17.86 14.43
N LYS A 11 -5.87 -18.24 14.10
CA LYS A 11 -4.80 -17.26 13.86
C LYS A 11 -5.07 -16.38 12.64
N GLN A 12 -5.79 -16.90 11.64
CA GLN A 12 -6.14 -16.12 10.46
C GLN A 12 -7.16 -15.03 10.76
N LEU A 13 -7.99 -15.18 11.79
CA LEU A 13 -9.06 -14.22 12.09
C LEU A 13 -8.52 -12.81 12.32
N ARG A 14 -7.39 -12.70 13.01
CA ARG A 14 -6.82 -11.40 13.34
C ARG A 14 -6.41 -10.60 12.09
N PRO A 15 -5.59 -11.15 11.18
CA PRO A 15 -5.26 -10.40 9.96
C PRO A 15 -6.47 -10.18 9.08
N LEU A 16 -7.41 -11.12 9.00
CA LEU A 16 -8.63 -10.93 8.22
C LEU A 16 -9.47 -9.76 8.74
N GLN A 17 -9.59 -9.62 10.06
CA GLN A 17 -10.30 -8.49 10.66
C GLN A 17 -9.60 -7.17 10.40
N LYS A 18 -8.27 -7.16 10.45
CA LYS A 18 -7.50 -5.95 10.19
C LYS A 18 -7.64 -5.46 8.76
N ILE A 19 -7.78 -6.38 7.80
CA ILE A 19 -7.95 -6.01 6.39
C ILE A 19 -9.14 -5.08 6.22
N THR A 20 -10.23 -5.31 6.95
CA THR A 20 -11.43 -4.48 6.81
C THR A 20 -11.27 -3.07 7.37
N THR A 21 -10.25 -2.84 8.19
CA THR A 21 -10.01 -1.51 8.78
C THR A 21 -9.05 -0.66 7.97
N LEU A 22 -8.34 -1.26 7.01
CA LEU A 22 -7.36 -0.54 6.18
C LEU A 22 -8.04 -0.01 4.93
N ASN A 23 -8.71 1.12 5.06
CA ASN A 23 -9.38 1.76 3.94
C ASN A 23 -9.41 3.28 4.14
N PRO A 24 -9.43 4.07 3.05
CA PRO A 24 -9.22 3.57 1.70
C PRO A 24 -7.76 3.20 1.44
N TRP A 25 -7.50 2.57 0.33
CA TRP A 25 -6.13 2.28 -0.09
C TRP A 25 -5.97 2.59 -1.57
N ILE A 26 -4.71 2.75 -1.98
CA ILE A 26 -4.38 2.92 -3.39
C ILE A 26 -3.12 2.11 -3.69
N GLU A 27 -3.17 1.37 -4.78
CA GLU A 27 -2.00 0.64 -5.28
C GLU A 27 -1.03 1.62 -5.93
N GLY A 28 0.25 1.53 -5.57
CA GLY A 28 1.26 2.35 -6.18
C GLY A 28 2.31 2.79 -5.20
N SER A 29 3.21 3.63 -5.71
CA SER A 29 4.29 4.22 -4.91
C SER A 29 4.09 5.73 -4.85
N PHE A 30 4.28 6.30 -3.68
CA PHE A 30 4.23 7.76 -3.52
C PHE A 30 5.60 8.33 -3.86
N VAL A 31 5.63 9.24 -4.82
CA VAL A 31 6.86 9.86 -5.30
C VAL A 31 6.80 11.36 -5.02
N SER A 32 7.84 11.86 -4.36
CA SER A 32 8.01 13.29 -4.13
C SER A 32 9.21 13.76 -4.95
N THR A 33 9.02 14.81 -5.72
CA THR A 33 10.08 15.42 -6.47
C THR A 33 9.97 16.93 -6.33
N SER A 34 10.97 17.66 -6.84
CA SER A 34 10.97 19.11 -6.79
C SER A 34 11.22 19.64 -8.19
N ARG A 35 10.52 20.70 -8.53
CA ARG A 35 10.76 21.36 -9.81
C ARG A 35 10.39 22.85 -9.73
N PHE A 36 10.88 23.62 -10.72
CA PHE A 36 10.53 25.02 -10.83
C PHE A 36 9.06 25.17 -11.22
N CYS A 37 8.39 26.16 -10.64
CA CYS A 37 7.01 26.45 -11.02
C CYS A 37 6.96 27.13 -12.38
N GLY A 38 5.76 27.22 -12.99
CA GLY A 38 5.59 27.88 -14.27
C GLY A 38 5.67 29.41 -14.22
N LYS A 39 5.71 30.02 -13.02
CA LYS A 39 5.77 31.47 -12.88
C LYS A 39 7.21 31.95 -12.89
N LYS A 40 7.59 32.70 -13.90
CA LYS A 40 8.95 33.20 -14.06
C LYS A 40 9.41 34.09 -12.89
N ASN A 41 8.50 34.79 -12.25
CA ASN A 41 8.80 35.71 -11.14
C ASN A 41 8.84 35.04 -9.78
N CYS A 42 8.68 33.71 -9.74
CA CYS A 42 8.74 32.99 -8.48
C CYS A 42 10.16 32.86 -7.96
N ALA A 43 10.34 32.92 -6.65
CA ALA A 43 11.65 32.81 -6.01
C ALA A 43 12.41 31.54 -6.39
N CYS A 44 11.73 30.44 -6.77
CA CYS A 44 12.40 29.21 -7.17
C CYS A 44 13.25 29.39 -8.44
N HIS A 45 12.94 30.37 -9.28
CA HIS A 45 13.73 30.71 -10.48
C HIS A 45 14.90 31.67 -10.17
N HIS A 46 14.95 32.20 -8.95
CA HIS A 46 15.92 33.20 -8.54
C HIS A 46 16.71 32.77 -7.29
N GLY A 47 17.06 31.50 -7.25
CA GLY A 47 17.86 30.96 -6.15
C GLY A 47 17.04 30.44 -4.96
N GLY A 48 15.72 30.52 -5.00
CA GLY A 48 14.86 29.94 -3.98
C GLY A 48 14.71 28.42 -4.17
N SER A 49 14.10 27.79 -3.18
CA SER A 49 13.84 26.35 -3.23
C SER A 49 12.84 25.99 -4.32
N LYS A 50 13.07 24.87 -4.99
CA LYS A 50 12.11 24.35 -5.95
C LYS A 50 10.82 23.92 -5.22
N HIS A 51 9.71 23.94 -5.94
CA HIS A 51 8.43 23.53 -5.37
C HIS A 51 8.33 22.01 -5.32
N PRO A 52 7.83 21.43 -4.22
CA PRO A 52 7.60 20.00 -4.17
C PRO A 52 6.41 19.62 -5.07
N VAL A 53 6.55 18.49 -5.74
CA VAL A 53 5.50 17.93 -6.60
C VAL A 53 5.36 16.47 -6.24
N PHE A 54 4.12 16.01 -6.13
CA PHE A 54 3.81 14.67 -5.66
C PHE A 54 3.08 13.88 -6.73
N TYR A 55 3.42 12.60 -6.83
CA TYR A 55 2.80 11.67 -7.76
C TYR A 55 2.58 10.33 -7.09
N VAL A 56 1.57 9.62 -7.55
CA VAL A 56 1.43 8.18 -7.31
C VAL A 56 1.75 7.48 -8.62
N THR A 57 2.61 6.49 -8.57
CA THR A 57 3.02 5.76 -9.77
C THR A 57 2.72 4.27 -9.61
N TRP A 58 2.33 3.65 -10.69
CA TRP A 58 2.08 2.20 -10.72
C TRP A 58 2.34 1.67 -12.12
N LYS A 59 2.33 0.36 -12.26
CA LYS A 59 2.52 -0.29 -13.55
C LYS A 59 1.18 -0.71 -14.13
N GLU A 60 0.96 -0.37 -15.38
CA GLU A 60 -0.20 -0.80 -16.16
C GLU A 60 0.29 -1.35 -17.49
N LYS A 61 -0.02 -2.63 -17.76
CA LYS A 61 0.38 -3.27 -19.02
C LYS A 61 1.87 -3.06 -19.32
N GLY A 62 2.70 -3.19 -18.30
CA GLY A 62 4.15 -3.04 -18.45
C GLY A 62 4.67 -1.61 -18.50
N LYS A 63 3.78 -0.62 -18.47
CA LYS A 63 4.18 0.80 -18.52
C LYS A 63 3.95 1.45 -17.15
N THR A 64 4.83 2.39 -16.82
CA THR A 64 4.67 3.18 -15.60
C THR A 64 3.67 4.30 -15.87
N VAL A 65 2.64 4.36 -15.03
CA VAL A 65 1.65 5.43 -15.06
C VAL A 65 1.86 6.31 -13.84
N SER A 66 1.78 7.63 -14.02
CA SER A 66 1.93 8.59 -12.93
C SER A 66 0.67 9.43 -12.82
N LEU A 67 0.20 9.62 -11.59
CA LEU A 67 -0.95 10.45 -11.30
C LEU A 67 -0.52 11.58 -10.38
N TYR A 68 -0.75 12.82 -10.82
CA TYR A 68 -0.42 14.00 -10.02
C TYR A 68 -1.27 14.04 -8.74
N VAL A 69 -0.64 14.36 -7.62
CA VAL A 69 -1.30 14.47 -6.33
C VAL A 69 -1.30 15.95 -5.91
N PRO A 70 -2.48 16.58 -5.79
CA PRO A 70 -2.54 17.94 -5.27
C PRO A 70 -1.94 18.03 -3.87
N ARG A 71 -1.28 19.13 -3.58
CA ARG A 71 -0.60 19.33 -2.29
C ARG A 71 -1.53 19.11 -1.09
N LYS A 72 -2.77 19.54 -1.19
CA LYS A 72 -3.73 19.38 -0.10
C LYS A 72 -4.12 17.93 0.19
N LEU A 73 -3.87 17.02 -0.76
CA LEU A 73 -4.15 15.60 -0.60
C LEU A 73 -2.89 14.79 -0.23
N GLU A 74 -1.74 15.43 -0.09
CA GLU A 74 -0.47 14.75 0.15
C GLU A 74 -0.55 13.76 1.32
N ASN A 75 -0.98 14.23 2.48
CA ASN A 75 -1.02 13.39 3.68
C ASN A 75 -2.00 12.23 3.53
N ASP A 76 -3.15 12.50 2.94
CA ASP A 76 -4.16 11.47 2.72
C ASP A 76 -3.65 10.40 1.76
N VAL A 77 -3.05 10.81 0.65
CA VAL A 77 -2.55 9.86 -0.34
C VAL A 77 -1.40 9.03 0.22
N ARG A 78 -0.50 9.64 1.01
CA ARG A 78 0.56 8.89 1.68
C ARG A 78 -0.02 7.78 2.56
N ARG A 79 -1.07 8.11 3.31
CA ARG A 79 -1.74 7.14 4.17
C ARG A 79 -2.39 6.02 3.36
N TRP A 80 -3.04 6.37 2.24
CA TRP A 80 -3.69 5.37 1.38
C TRP A 80 -2.69 4.40 0.77
N VAL A 81 -1.53 4.90 0.34
CA VAL A 81 -0.45 4.07 -0.17
C VAL A 81 0.09 3.14 0.93
N GLN A 82 0.27 3.68 2.14
CA GLN A 82 0.70 2.89 3.29
C GLN A 82 -0.32 1.81 3.64
N ASN A 83 -1.62 2.15 3.58
CA ASN A 83 -2.68 1.19 3.83
C ASN A 83 -2.59 0.01 2.86
N TYR A 84 -2.31 0.28 1.59
CA TYR A 84 -2.16 -0.77 0.59
C TYR A 84 -0.96 -1.68 0.92
N GLN A 85 0.15 -1.11 1.35
CA GLN A 85 1.32 -1.91 1.73
C GLN A 85 1.00 -2.83 2.91
N LYS A 86 0.32 -2.31 3.92
CA LYS A 86 -0.11 -3.10 5.07
C LYS A 86 -1.11 -4.19 4.65
N LEU A 87 -2.02 -3.84 3.76
CA LEU A 87 -2.99 -4.79 3.22
C LEU A 87 -2.30 -5.97 2.56
N LYS A 88 -1.28 -5.71 1.74
CA LYS A 88 -0.51 -6.76 1.08
C LYS A 88 0.15 -7.69 2.09
N GLU A 89 0.71 -7.14 3.16
CA GLU A 89 1.33 -7.93 4.22
C GLU A 89 0.31 -8.83 4.92
N LEU A 90 -0.87 -8.30 5.19
CA LEU A 90 -1.94 -9.07 5.83
C LEU A 90 -2.46 -10.18 4.92
N ILE A 91 -2.61 -9.90 3.64
CA ILE A 91 -3.02 -10.90 2.66
C ILE A 91 -1.99 -12.03 2.61
N ARG A 92 -0.72 -11.69 2.62
CA ARG A 92 0.35 -12.68 2.63
C ARG A 92 0.32 -13.53 3.89
N GLU A 93 0.11 -12.90 5.04
CA GLU A 93 0.00 -13.60 6.32
C GLU A 93 -1.12 -14.63 6.31
N VAL A 94 -2.30 -14.23 5.83
CA VAL A 94 -3.44 -15.14 5.71
C VAL A 94 -3.11 -16.30 4.78
N SER A 95 -2.50 -16.00 3.64
CA SER A 95 -2.10 -17.03 2.67
C SER A 95 -1.07 -18.00 3.24
N ASP A 96 -0.08 -17.49 3.98
CA ASP A 96 0.95 -18.33 4.59
C ASP A 96 0.35 -19.28 5.62
N ILE A 97 -0.61 -18.81 6.40
CA ILE A 97 -1.32 -19.67 7.36
C ILE A 97 -2.11 -20.74 6.62
N GLN A 98 -2.75 -20.37 5.51
CA GLN A 98 -3.50 -21.34 4.70
C GLN A 98 -2.59 -22.45 4.15
N LYS A 99 -1.37 -22.08 3.75
CA LYS A 99 -0.37 -23.04 3.30
C LYS A 99 0.06 -23.99 4.41
N GLN A 100 0.14 -23.46 5.64
CA GLN A 100 0.44 -24.32 6.79
C GLN A 100 -0.67 -25.33 7.04
N ILE A 101 -1.91 -24.92 6.83
CA ILE A 101 -3.06 -25.83 6.96
C ILE A 101 -2.94 -26.99 5.95
N ILE A 102 -2.55 -26.67 4.71
CA ILE A 102 -2.32 -27.71 3.69
C ILE A 102 -1.21 -28.66 4.14
N ARG A 103 -0.14 -28.13 4.72
CA ARG A 103 0.99 -28.93 5.17
C ARG A 103 0.65 -29.88 6.32
N LEU A 104 -0.35 -29.55 7.11
CA LEU A 104 -0.80 -30.43 8.18
C LEU A 104 -1.40 -31.74 7.68
N ARG A 105 -2.01 -31.68 6.51
CA ARG A 105 -2.66 -32.85 5.90
C ARG A 105 -3.72 -33.49 6.80
N GLU A 106 -4.42 -32.69 7.58
CA GLU A 106 -5.48 -33.19 8.47
C GLU A 106 -6.73 -33.61 7.70
N ASP A 107 -6.94 -33.04 6.51
CA ASP A 107 -8.12 -33.32 5.67
C ASP A 107 -7.81 -34.34 4.60
N LYS A 108 -7.15 -35.40 4.94
CA LYS A 108 -6.84 -36.43 3.95
C LYS A 108 -8.14 -37.05 3.41
N PRO A 109 -8.20 -37.26 2.10
CA PRO A 109 -9.32 -37.97 1.52
C PRO A 109 -9.39 -39.42 2.01
#